data_edd76276bd9cb2aea1ff6771bf63b305
#
_entry.id   edd76276bd9cb2aea1ff6771bf63b305
#
_cell.length_a   1.000
_cell.length_b   1.000
_cell.length_c   1.000
_cell.angle_alpha   90.00
_cell.angle_beta   90.00
_cell.angle_gamma   90.00
#
_symmetry.space_group_name_H-M   'P 1'
#
loop_
_entity.id
_entity.type
_entity.pdbx_description
1 polymer ?
#
loop_
_entity_poly.entity_id
_entity_poly.type
_entity_poly.pdbx_seq_one_letter_code
_entity_poly.pdbx_strand_id
1 'polypeptide(L)'
;MMIPKQYQAIEDFERYLGDPANPDNPFSTRRVMQLDEQEEYPQELLDTINGWGAACYHVPQSYGGKLVSLEQSLSLARSVARRDITVGVANGVCLLGALPVWFSGSEEQKQRVAELLLTHCKLGFALSERERGHDILSNDTSATLDESDYILNGEKWTIGHATRSDALTLYARTAPNGGARGYTMFLLDKRLLHPDDYAYVPKLKTLGLRAHDLSGIRLDQLRLPASAKIGAEGDGLLLATQATLVTRTLCAAIMLGGTDTALRMTVDFALNRQLYGKPLYEMEHIRATLADVLVDLLISDCLATSTARAWHMITDQMSIWASAVKYFVPTVLEESVHQLASVLGSRFFLRDDYAEGLFQKIYRDIPIVSVFEGSSNAQLHGVALQLRQLLRQRSSSQENLADRLRRTFCYHESIDEFVQPDKIELHSHGQNDALEGIEHSLTLLMDRSHPLQERVAVLVQSLLAQLTQLRSDYASCSSQLRDKSLMQLEFSQHYIRLHTAAVCFHTWVYNLDQLDDFFHAGEWLEAALSKLLHPEQRMSSRMTPKLLDTLGQQLVNRLKNNTAYSIVPIQYGSS
;
A
#
# COMPACT_ATOMS: atom_id res chain seq x y z
N MET A 1 13.58 -23.79 6.09
CA MET A 1 12.95 -22.80 7.01
C MET A 1 11.45 -22.91 6.85
N MET A 2 10.67 -22.97 7.93
CA MET A 2 9.21 -22.96 7.82
C MET A 2 8.73 -21.51 7.71
N ILE A 3 8.05 -21.19 6.62
CA ILE A 3 7.37 -19.90 6.46
C ILE A 3 6.27 -19.79 7.52
N PRO A 4 6.08 -18.60 8.13
CA PRO A 4 5.03 -18.40 9.10
C PRO A 4 3.66 -18.84 8.55
N LYS A 5 2.86 -19.46 9.40
CA LYS A 5 1.62 -20.15 9.02
C LYS A 5 0.62 -19.27 8.22
N GLN A 6 0.58 -17.98 8.54
CA GLN A 6 -0.28 -17.00 7.86
C GLN A 6 0.11 -16.74 6.39
N TYR A 7 1.37 -16.99 6.02
CA TYR A 7 1.84 -16.85 4.63
C TYR A 7 1.64 -18.11 3.78
N GLN A 8 1.21 -19.21 4.37
CA GLN A 8 0.98 -20.46 3.63
C GLN A 8 -0.10 -20.31 2.56
N ALA A 9 -1.18 -19.56 2.88
CA ALA A 9 -2.21 -19.22 1.90
C ALA A 9 -1.67 -18.36 0.74
N ILE A 10 -0.64 -17.56 0.99
CA ILE A 10 -0.01 -16.73 -0.05
C ILE A 10 0.80 -17.61 -1.01
N GLU A 11 1.55 -18.59 -0.49
CA GLU A 11 2.28 -19.54 -1.34
C GLU A 11 1.34 -20.44 -2.15
N ASP A 12 0.21 -20.86 -1.53
CA ASP A 12 -0.83 -21.61 -2.25
C ASP A 12 -1.44 -20.77 -3.37
N PHE A 13 -1.65 -19.48 -3.12
CA PHE A 13 -2.14 -18.54 -4.14
C PHE A 13 -1.12 -18.30 -5.24
N GLU A 14 0.17 -18.09 -4.91
CA GLU A 14 1.24 -17.93 -5.89
C GLU A 14 1.38 -19.17 -6.77
N ARG A 15 1.25 -20.37 -6.18
CA ARG A 15 1.26 -21.64 -6.92
C ARG A 15 0.05 -21.76 -7.85
N TYR A 16 -1.12 -21.33 -7.40
CA TYR A 16 -2.34 -21.31 -8.22
C TYR A 16 -2.22 -20.33 -9.39
N LEU A 17 -1.64 -19.15 -9.18
CA LEU A 17 -1.41 -18.17 -10.24
C LEU A 17 -0.40 -18.67 -11.29
N GLY A 18 0.49 -19.58 -10.93
CA GLY A 18 1.43 -20.25 -11.82
C GLY A 18 2.51 -19.32 -12.41
N ASP A 19 3.19 -19.84 -13.44
CA ASP A 19 4.28 -19.13 -14.11
C ASP A 19 3.75 -18.16 -15.19
N PRO A 20 4.03 -16.85 -15.11
CA PRO A 20 3.63 -15.90 -16.13
C PRO A 20 4.38 -16.04 -17.47
N ALA A 21 5.48 -16.80 -17.51
CA ALA A 21 6.19 -17.10 -18.75
C ALA A 21 5.49 -18.20 -19.58
N ASN A 22 4.64 -19.03 -18.95
CA ASN A 22 3.85 -20.04 -19.65
C ASN A 22 2.73 -19.39 -20.47
N PRO A 23 2.74 -19.50 -21.81
CA PRO A 23 1.73 -18.86 -22.68
C PRO A 23 0.30 -19.40 -22.46
N ASP A 24 0.15 -20.60 -21.92
CA ASP A 24 -1.16 -21.21 -21.63
C ASP A 24 -1.74 -20.75 -20.28
N ASN A 25 -0.95 -20.03 -19.49
CA ASN A 25 -1.43 -19.47 -18.21
C ASN A 25 -2.35 -18.27 -18.50
N PRO A 26 -3.54 -18.16 -17.87
CA PRO A 26 -4.39 -16.96 -17.96
C PRO A 26 -3.62 -15.68 -17.61
N PHE A 27 -2.73 -15.72 -16.60
CA PHE A 27 -1.85 -14.63 -16.22
C PHE A 27 -0.51 -14.63 -16.97
N SER A 28 -0.46 -15.20 -18.20
CA SER A 28 0.76 -15.07 -19.01
C SER A 28 1.07 -13.61 -19.32
N THR A 29 2.36 -13.27 -19.36
CA THR A 29 2.82 -11.92 -19.71
C THR A 29 2.21 -11.47 -21.04
N ARG A 30 2.16 -12.37 -22.03
CA ARG A 30 1.54 -12.09 -23.34
C ARG A 30 0.07 -11.67 -23.20
N ARG A 31 -0.72 -12.38 -22.40
CA ARG A 31 -2.15 -12.08 -22.24
C ARG A 31 -2.37 -10.77 -21.51
N VAL A 32 -1.61 -10.51 -20.46
CA VAL A 32 -1.62 -9.22 -19.73
C VAL A 32 -1.32 -8.05 -20.66
N MET A 33 -0.31 -8.20 -21.53
CA MET A 33 0.06 -7.15 -22.49
C MET A 33 -0.99 -6.96 -23.59
N GLN A 34 -1.63 -8.03 -24.06
CA GLN A 34 -2.74 -7.93 -25.01
C GLN A 34 -3.90 -7.12 -24.46
N LEU A 35 -4.31 -7.36 -23.20
CA LEU A 35 -5.39 -6.63 -22.55
C LEU A 35 -5.04 -5.15 -22.36
N ASP A 36 -3.79 -4.83 -21.98
CA ASP A 36 -3.32 -3.45 -21.86
C ASP A 36 -3.35 -2.71 -23.18
N GLU A 37 -2.85 -3.34 -24.27
CA GLU A 37 -2.79 -2.75 -25.60
C GLU A 37 -4.19 -2.55 -26.22
N GLN A 38 -5.12 -3.46 -25.95
CA GLN A 38 -6.51 -3.37 -26.40
C GLN A 38 -7.37 -2.47 -25.50
N GLU A 39 -6.82 -2.02 -24.38
CA GLU A 39 -7.55 -1.31 -23.32
C GLU A 39 -8.80 -2.10 -22.86
N GLU A 40 -8.72 -3.42 -22.92
CA GLU A 40 -9.82 -4.33 -22.58
C GLU A 40 -9.81 -4.69 -21.11
N TYR A 41 -10.98 -4.62 -20.47
CA TYR A 41 -11.13 -4.93 -19.05
C TYR A 41 -10.77 -6.38 -18.75
N PRO A 42 -9.91 -6.66 -17.76
CA PRO A 42 -9.31 -7.98 -17.53
C PRO A 42 -10.26 -8.93 -16.78
N GLN A 43 -11.48 -9.16 -17.30
CA GLN A 43 -12.50 -9.96 -16.62
C GLN A 43 -12.03 -11.39 -16.36
N GLU A 44 -11.41 -12.04 -17.33
CA GLU A 44 -10.93 -13.42 -17.20
C GLU A 44 -9.84 -13.58 -16.12
N LEU A 45 -8.99 -12.55 -15.93
CA LEU A 45 -7.96 -12.57 -14.89
C LEU A 45 -8.59 -12.38 -13.50
N LEU A 46 -9.60 -11.55 -13.39
CA LEU A 46 -10.41 -11.40 -12.17
C LEU A 46 -11.17 -12.69 -11.85
N ASP A 47 -11.75 -13.34 -12.86
CA ASP A 47 -12.43 -14.63 -12.69
C ASP A 47 -11.44 -15.71 -12.23
N THR A 48 -10.22 -15.68 -12.73
CA THR A 48 -9.16 -16.61 -12.30
C THR A 48 -8.84 -16.42 -10.82
N ILE A 49 -8.58 -15.19 -10.33
CA ILE A 49 -8.29 -14.98 -8.90
C ILE A 49 -9.50 -15.30 -8.02
N ASN A 50 -10.71 -15.02 -8.50
CA ASN A 50 -11.94 -15.35 -7.79
C ASN A 50 -12.19 -16.87 -7.75
N GLY A 51 -11.78 -17.61 -8.76
CA GLY A 51 -11.80 -19.08 -8.77
C GLY A 51 -10.95 -19.72 -7.65
N TRP A 52 -9.88 -19.04 -7.20
CA TRP A 52 -9.14 -19.44 -6.01
C TRP A 52 -9.85 -19.00 -4.71
N GLY A 53 -10.73 -18.03 -4.79
CA GLY A 53 -11.47 -17.47 -3.66
C GLY A 53 -10.90 -16.15 -3.14
N ALA A 54 -10.23 -15.36 -3.97
CA ALA A 54 -9.68 -14.06 -3.57
C ALA A 54 -10.76 -13.11 -3.02
N ALA A 55 -11.97 -13.13 -3.58
CA ALA A 55 -13.09 -12.31 -3.12
C ALA A 55 -13.48 -12.59 -1.65
N CYS A 56 -13.26 -13.81 -1.14
CA CYS A 56 -13.51 -14.14 0.27
C CYS A 56 -12.65 -13.32 1.23
N TYR A 57 -11.48 -12.83 0.79
CA TYR A 57 -10.59 -11.99 1.60
C TYR A 57 -11.01 -10.52 1.64
N HIS A 58 -12.11 -10.16 1.00
CA HIS A 58 -12.77 -8.86 1.15
C HIS A 58 -13.96 -8.88 2.12
N VAL A 59 -14.33 -10.07 2.61
CA VAL A 59 -15.49 -10.30 3.48
C VAL A 59 -15.01 -10.78 4.86
N PRO A 60 -15.41 -10.11 5.98
CA PRO A 60 -15.07 -10.55 7.34
C PRO A 60 -15.55 -11.97 7.63
N GLN A 61 -14.85 -12.68 8.51
CA GLN A 61 -15.22 -14.04 8.91
C GLN A 61 -16.63 -14.15 9.47
N SER A 62 -17.09 -13.14 10.21
CA SER A 62 -18.44 -13.07 10.76
C SER A 62 -19.56 -13.12 9.71
N TYR A 63 -19.22 -12.82 8.44
CA TYR A 63 -20.13 -12.85 7.29
C TYR A 63 -19.75 -13.92 6.26
N GLY A 64 -19.01 -14.95 6.67
CA GLY A 64 -18.68 -16.11 5.84
C GLY A 64 -17.44 -15.94 4.95
N GLY A 65 -16.67 -14.87 5.13
CA GLY A 65 -15.44 -14.62 4.40
C GLY A 65 -14.17 -15.10 5.10
N LYS A 66 -13.03 -14.53 4.67
CA LYS A 66 -11.68 -14.82 5.18
C LYS A 66 -10.90 -13.56 5.58
N LEU A 67 -11.53 -12.39 5.60
CA LEU A 67 -10.89 -11.15 6.00
C LEU A 67 -10.69 -11.12 7.52
N VAL A 68 -9.45 -11.31 7.94
CA VAL A 68 -9.01 -11.26 9.35
C VAL A 68 -7.81 -10.36 9.55
N SER A 69 -6.88 -10.34 8.61
CA SER A 69 -5.61 -9.63 8.73
C SER A 69 -5.35 -8.76 7.50
N LEU A 70 -5.03 -7.48 7.74
CA LEU A 70 -4.60 -6.59 6.65
C LEU A 70 -3.20 -6.95 6.13
N GLU A 71 -2.35 -7.59 6.93
CA GLU A 71 -1.10 -8.18 6.48
C GLU A 71 -1.33 -9.25 5.39
N GLN A 72 -2.31 -10.12 5.59
CA GLN A 72 -2.68 -11.13 4.60
C GLN A 72 -3.28 -10.49 3.35
N SER A 73 -4.15 -9.49 3.50
CA SER A 73 -4.72 -8.73 2.38
C SER A 73 -3.62 -8.02 1.57
N LEU A 74 -2.64 -7.39 2.23
CA LEU A 74 -1.47 -6.78 1.60
C LEU A 74 -0.67 -7.81 0.77
N SER A 75 -0.41 -8.97 1.35
CA SER A 75 0.40 -10.02 0.70
C SER A 75 -0.31 -10.63 -0.51
N LEU A 76 -1.62 -10.89 -0.42
CA LEU A 76 -2.43 -11.35 -1.55
C LEU A 76 -2.50 -10.32 -2.67
N ALA A 77 -2.76 -9.05 -2.34
CA ALA A 77 -2.78 -7.96 -3.31
C ALA A 77 -1.41 -7.79 -4.00
N ARG A 78 -0.29 -7.97 -3.27
CA ARG A 78 1.07 -7.98 -3.81
C ARG A 78 1.26 -9.11 -4.83
N SER A 79 0.77 -10.33 -4.55
CA SER A 79 0.85 -11.47 -5.47
C SER A 79 0.11 -11.19 -6.78
N VAL A 80 -1.07 -10.56 -6.72
CA VAL A 80 -1.81 -10.13 -7.91
C VAL A 80 -1.05 -9.03 -8.67
N ALA A 81 -0.61 -7.98 -7.98
CA ALA A 81 0.10 -6.85 -8.58
C ALA A 81 1.43 -7.24 -9.23
N ARG A 82 2.07 -8.29 -8.74
CA ARG A 82 3.24 -8.92 -9.35
C ARG A 82 2.97 -9.49 -10.75
N ARG A 83 1.75 -9.95 -10.99
CA ARG A 83 1.30 -10.45 -12.30
C ARG A 83 0.79 -9.31 -13.18
N ASP A 84 -0.13 -8.52 -12.63
CA ASP A 84 -0.70 -7.35 -13.29
C ASP A 84 -1.21 -6.31 -12.28
N ILE A 85 -0.63 -5.11 -12.33
CA ILE A 85 -1.02 -3.96 -11.50
C ILE A 85 -2.49 -3.59 -11.73
N THR A 86 -2.96 -3.67 -12.97
CA THR A 86 -4.35 -3.35 -13.32
C THR A 86 -5.35 -4.25 -12.61
N VAL A 87 -5.09 -5.55 -12.58
CA VAL A 87 -5.93 -6.53 -11.86
C VAL A 87 -5.81 -6.31 -10.34
N GLY A 88 -4.62 -5.99 -9.84
CA GLY A 88 -4.41 -5.64 -8.43
C GLY A 88 -5.28 -4.47 -7.98
N VAL A 89 -5.30 -3.38 -8.76
CA VAL A 89 -6.16 -2.23 -8.50
C VAL A 89 -7.64 -2.60 -8.60
N ALA A 90 -8.04 -3.29 -9.67
CA ALA A 90 -9.42 -3.69 -9.90
C ALA A 90 -9.98 -4.56 -8.75
N ASN A 91 -9.17 -5.49 -8.23
CA ASN A 91 -9.54 -6.31 -7.08
C ASN A 91 -9.62 -5.48 -5.79
N GLY A 92 -8.65 -4.57 -5.57
CA GLY A 92 -8.59 -3.74 -4.35
C GLY A 92 -9.73 -2.74 -4.22
N VAL A 93 -10.26 -2.22 -5.34
CA VAL A 93 -11.42 -1.30 -5.35
C VAL A 93 -12.66 -1.96 -4.73
N CYS A 94 -12.83 -3.28 -4.87
CA CYS A 94 -13.96 -3.98 -4.24
C CYS A 94 -13.88 -3.92 -2.70
N LEU A 95 -12.71 -4.08 -2.13
CA LEU A 95 -12.52 -3.92 -0.68
C LEU A 95 -12.77 -2.47 -0.25
N LEU A 96 -12.20 -1.48 -0.96
CA LEU A 96 -12.42 -0.06 -0.66
C LEU A 96 -13.92 0.28 -0.63
N GLY A 97 -14.68 -0.19 -1.63
CA GLY A 97 -16.13 0.00 -1.70
C GLY A 97 -16.90 -0.66 -0.55
N ALA A 98 -16.37 -1.76 0.01
CA ALA A 98 -17.01 -2.48 1.09
C ALA A 98 -16.71 -1.90 2.49
N LEU A 99 -15.53 -1.27 2.69
CA LEU A 99 -15.07 -0.82 4.01
C LEU A 99 -16.08 0.08 4.75
N PRO A 100 -16.73 1.10 4.14
CA PRO A 100 -17.72 1.90 4.86
C PRO A 100 -18.88 1.07 5.42
N VAL A 101 -19.31 0.02 4.69
CA VAL A 101 -20.37 -0.89 5.13
C VAL A 101 -19.86 -1.78 6.28
N TRP A 102 -18.64 -2.33 6.18
CA TRP A 102 -18.05 -3.11 7.27
C TRP A 102 -17.90 -2.28 8.55
N PHE A 103 -17.65 -0.97 8.43
CA PHE A 103 -17.47 -0.09 9.57
C PHE A 103 -18.78 0.31 10.22
N SER A 104 -19.78 0.72 9.47
CA SER A 104 -20.99 1.33 10.03
C SER A 104 -22.30 0.93 9.34
N GLY A 105 -22.27 -0.05 8.44
CA GLY A 105 -23.49 -0.57 7.82
C GLY A 105 -24.40 -1.28 8.81
N SER A 106 -25.70 -1.33 8.51
CA SER A 106 -26.63 -2.20 9.23
C SER A 106 -26.31 -3.68 8.98
N GLU A 107 -26.85 -4.58 9.79
CA GLU A 107 -26.64 -6.03 9.60
C GLU A 107 -27.13 -6.50 8.23
N GLU A 108 -28.25 -5.94 7.74
CA GLU A 108 -28.80 -6.23 6.42
C GLU A 108 -27.85 -5.75 5.31
N GLN A 109 -27.27 -4.55 5.46
CA GLN A 109 -26.28 -4.02 4.50
C GLN A 109 -25.00 -4.87 4.50
N LYS A 110 -24.50 -5.27 5.68
CA LYS A 110 -23.31 -6.13 5.79
C LYS A 110 -23.55 -7.50 5.16
N GLN A 111 -24.69 -8.14 5.45
CA GLN A 111 -25.07 -9.41 4.83
C GLN A 111 -25.19 -9.26 3.31
N ARG A 112 -25.80 -8.17 2.84
CA ARG A 112 -25.95 -7.90 1.40
C ARG A 112 -24.62 -7.71 0.70
N VAL A 113 -23.70 -6.94 1.28
CA VAL A 113 -22.35 -6.75 0.72
C VAL A 113 -21.54 -8.04 0.75
N ALA A 114 -21.68 -8.86 1.80
CA ALA A 114 -21.07 -10.18 1.86
C ALA A 114 -21.57 -11.08 0.72
N GLU A 115 -22.88 -11.17 0.52
CA GLU A 115 -23.48 -11.94 -0.57
C GLU A 115 -22.95 -11.49 -1.93
N LEU A 116 -22.92 -10.17 -2.20
CA LEU A 116 -22.40 -9.62 -3.45
C LEU A 116 -20.96 -10.04 -3.70
N LEU A 117 -20.07 -9.84 -2.74
CA LEU A 117 -18.65 -10.18 -2.88
C LEU A 117 -18.40 -11.68 -3.00
N LEU A 118 -19.08 -12.50 -2.19
CA LEU A 118 -18.92 -13.97 -2.24
C LEU A 118 -19.49 -14.58 -3.54
N THR A 119 -20.38 -13.88 -4.24
CA THR A 119 -20.86 -14.24 -5.57
C THR A 119 -20.10 -13.54 -6.70
N HIS A 120 -18.93 -12.98 -6.40
CA HIS A 120 -17.99 -12.31 -7.33
C HIS A 120 -18.53 -11.02 -7.98
N CYS A 121 -19.56 -10.42 -7.38
CA CYS A 121 -20.01 -9.08 -7.76
C CYS A 121 -18.96 -8.04 -7.38
N LYS A 122 -18.94 -6.95 -8.13
CA LYS A 122 -17.96 -5.87 -7.94
C LYS A 122 -18.60 -4.72 -7.15
N LEU A 123 -17.80 -4.17 -6.25
CA LEU A 123 -18.11 -2.93 -5.56
C LEU A 123 -17.19 -1.81 -6.04
N GLY A 124 -17.67 -0.56 -5.91
CA GLY A 124 -16.85 0.61 -6.15
C GLY A 124 -17.07 1.66 -5.06
N PHE A 125 -16.22 2.67 -5.03
CA PHE A 125 -16.22 3.75 -4.05
C PHE A 125 -16.39 5.11 -4.76
N ALA A 126 -17.59 5.67 -4.71
CA ALA A 126 -17.97 6.86 -5.45
C ALA A 126 -17.79 8.13 -4.58
N LEU A 127 -16.54 8.59 -4.45
CA LEU A 127 -16.15 9.76 -3.65
C LEU A 127 -15.92 10.99 -4.51
N SER A 128 -15.04 10.89 -5.53
CA SER A 128 -14.48 12.01 -6.26
C SER A 128 -15.47 12.61 -7.27
N GLU A 129 -15.30 13.91 -7.54
CA GLU A 129 -16.02 14.66 -8.57
C GLU A 129 -15.01 15.37 -9.49
N ARG A 130 -15.44 15.77 -10.70
CA ARG A 130 -14.55 16.29 -11.74
C ARG A 130 -13.72 17.49 -11.28
N GLU A 131 -14.33 18.43 -10.58
CA GLU A 131 -13.70 19.67 -10.14
C GLU A 131 -13.29 19.64 -8.64
N ARG A 132 -13.47 18.49 -7.95
CA ARG A 132 -13.34 18.35 -6.50
C ARG A 132 -12.47 17.14 -6.12
N GLY A 133 -11.24 17.07 -6.59
CA GLY A 133 -10.34 15.93 -6.34
C GLY A 133 -10.05 15.69 -4.86
N HIS A 134 -9.20 16.51 -4.24
CA HIS A 134 -8.87 16.41 -2.81
C HIS A 134 -9.81 17.21 -1.90
N ASP A 135 -10.51 18.15 -2.45
CA ASP A 135 -11.44 19.02 -1.71
C ASP A 135 -12.83 18.36 -1.60
N ILE A 136 -12.87 17.24 -0.88
CA ILE A 136 -14.09 16.43 -0.72
C ILE A 136 -15.17 17.13 0.12
N LEU A 137 -14.81 18.19 0.87
CA LEU A 137 -15.77 19.03 1.59
C LEU A 137 -16.50 20.01 0.69
N SER A 138 -16.07 20.17 -0.56
CA SER A 138 -16.71 20.99 -1.57
C SER A 138 -17.46 20.16 -2.63
N ASN A 139 -17.65 18.85 -2.41
CA ASN A 139 -18.41 17.99 -3.32
C ASN A 139 -19.84 18.51 -3.48
N ASP A 140 -20.31 18.50 -4.73
CA ASP A 140 -21.61 19.06 -5.11
C ASP A 140 -22.73 18.00 -5.18
N THR A 141 -22.40 16.70 -5.30
CA THR A 141 -23.40 15.62 -5.25
C THR A 141 -24.19 15.72 -3.95
N SER A 142 -25.51 15.85 -4.08
CA SER A 142 -26.43 16.07 -2.97
C SER A 142 -27.40 14.91 -2.78
N ALA A 143 -27.87 14.75 -1.55
CA ALA A 143 -28.94 13.83 -1.18
C ALA A 143 -29.92 14.57 -0.26
N THR A 144 -31.13 14.77 -0.71
CA THR A 144 -32.19 15.48 0.05
C THR A 144 -33.24 14.47 0.51
N LEU A 145 -33.56 14.47 1.78
CA LEU A 145 -34.61 13.61 2.34
C LEU A 145 -36.00 14.14 1.89
N ASP A 146 -36.77 13.27 1.24
CA ASP A 146 -38.15 13.51 0.80
C ASP A 146 -39.01 12.35 1.33
N GLU A 147 -39.83 12.65 2.33
CA GLU A 147 -40.61 11.66 3.08
C GLU A 147 -39.72 10.56 3.68
N SER A 148 -39.73 9.36 3.09
CA SER A 148 -38.96 8.19 3.53
C SER A 148 -37.73 7.88 2.68
N ASP A 149 -37.51 8.65 1.59
CA ASP A 149 -36.48 8.39 0.60
C ASP A 149 -35.50 9.57 0.49
N TYR A 150 -34.27 9.28 0.12
CA TYR A 150 -33.34 10.29 -0.33
C TYR A 150 -33.39 10.47 -1.83
N ILE A 151 -33.44 11.71 -2.29
CA ILE A 151 -33.31 12.10 -3.70
C ILE A 151 -31.89 12.57 -3.95
N LEU A 152 -31.16 11.83 -4.79
CA LEU A 152 -29.77 12.07 -5.10
C LEU A 152 -29.61 12.76 -6.45
N ASN A 153 -28.76 13.80 -6.48
CA ASN A 153 -28.41 14.54 -7.71
C ASN A 153 -26.91 14.83 -7.73
N GLY A 154 -26.28 14.68 -8.91
CA GLY A 154 -24.86 15.01 -9.10
C GLY A 154 -24.13 14.04 -10.01
N GLU A 155 -22.82 14.21 -10.12
CA GLU A 155 -21.94 13.36 -10.93
C GLU A 155 -20.70 12.94 -10.12
N LYS A 156 -20.42 11.65 -10.06
CA LYS A 156 -19.16 11.10 -9.57
C LYS A 156 -18.27 10.75 -10.75
N TRP A 157 -16.99 11.10 -10.63
CA TRP A 157 -16.02 11.01 -11.71
C TRP A 157 -14.70 10.42 -11.25
N THR A 158 -13.96 9.73 -12.13
CA THR A 158 -12.76 8.95 -11.81
C THR A 158 -13.02 7.85 -10.78
N ILE A 159 -14.13 7.15 -10.94
CA ILE A 159 -14.53 6.06 -10.05
C ILE A 159 -14.12 4.73 -10.65
N GLY A 160 -13.32 3.97 -9.91
CA GLY A 160 -13.02 2.59 -10.25
C GLY A 160 -14.28 1.74 -10.23
N HIS A 161 -14.52 1.01 -11.33
CA HIS A 161 -15.70 0.17 -11.53
C HIS A 161 -17.06 0.90 -11.59
N ALA A 162 -17.12 2.21 -11.86
CA ALA A 162 -18.43 2.87 -11.90
C ALA A 162 -19.39 2.21 -12.90
N THR A 163 -18.90 1.78 -14.07
CA THR A 163 -19.78 1.11 -15.07
C THR A 163 -19.95 -0.38 -14.80
N ARG A 164 -19.03 -1.05 -14.10
CA ARG A 164 -18.96 -2.49 -13.97
C ARG A 164 -19.34 -3.02 -12.59
N SER A 165 -19.44 -2.16 -11.58
CA SER A 165 -19.83 -2.58 -10.22
C SER A 165 -21.32 -2.90 -10.16
N ASP A 166 -21.65 -3.85 -9.31
CA ASP A 166 -23.04 -4.18 -8.95
C ASP A 166 -23.55 -3.24 -7.87
N ALA A 167 -22.65 -2.73 -7.01
CA ALA A 167 -22.99 -1.72 -6.01
C ALA A 167 -21.85 -0.69 -5.85
N LEU A 168 -22.22 0.50 -5.37
CA LEU A 168 -21.30 1.58 -5.03
C LEU A 168 -21.56 2.08 -3.61
N THR A 169 -20.52 2.37 -2.85
CA THR A 169 -20.65 3.25 -1.69
C THR A 169 -20.42 4.68 -2.16
N LEU A 170 -21.42 5.53 -1.96
CA LEU A 170 -21.52 6.85 -2.55
C LEU A 170 -21.54 7.94 -1.47
N TYR A 171 -20.68 8.92 -1.62
CA TYR A 171 -20.55 10.08 -0.73
C TYR A 171 -21.38 11.25 -1.29
N ALA A 172 -22.35 11.76 -0.51
CA ALA A 172 -23.20 12.86 -0.91
C ALA A 172 -23.47 13.84 0.24
N ARG A 173 -23.74 15.10 -0.13
CA ARG A 173 -24.05 16.18 0.81
C ARG A 173 -25.52 16.12 1.21
N THR A 174 -25.77 15.91 2.50
CA THR A 174 -27.14 15.89 3.08
C THR A 174 -27.51 17.19 3.79
N ALA A 175 -26.51 17.97 4.25
CA ALA A 175 -26.73 19.26 4.91
C ALA A 175 -25.83 20.36 4.30
N PRO A 176 -26.38 21.33 3.54
CA PRO A 176 -25.58 22.37 2.86
C PRO A 176 -24.69 23.19 3.79
N ASN A 177 -25.12 23.42 5.03
CA ASN A 177 -24.41 24.21 6.03
C ASN A 177 -23.75 23.34 7.13
N GLY A 178 -23.68 22.03 6.93
CA GLY A 178 -23.19 21.08 7.94
C GLY A 178 -21.67 21.01 8.11
N GLY A 179 -20.91 21.70 7.25
CA GLY A 179 -19.45 21.61 7.24
C GLY A 179 -18.99 20.14 7.09
N ALA A 180 -18.06 19.70 7.94
CA ALA A 180 -17.57 18.31 7.92
C ALA A 180 -18.66 17.26 8.20
N ARG A 181 -19.71 17.62 8.91
CA ARG A 181 -20.87 16.77 9.18
C ARG A 181 -22.03 16.96 8.18
N GLY A 182 -21.80 17.69 7.10
CA GLY A 182 -22.78 17.90 6.03
C GLY A 182 -22.88 16.74 5.03
N TYR A 183 -22.12 15.67 5.21
CA TYR A 183 -22.02 14.58 4.23
C TYR A 183 -22.38 13.23 4.84
N THR A 184 -22.98 12.38 4.00
CA THR A 184 -23.43 11.04 4.38
C THR A 184 -22.99 10.04 3.30
N MET A 185 -22.76 8.79 3.71
CA MET A 185 -22.49 7.67 2.78
C MET A 185 -23.76 6.88 2.51
N PHE A 186 -23.91 6.40 1.28
CA PHE A 186 -25.03 5.59 0.83
C PHE A 186 -24.53 4.31 0.15
N LEU A 187 -25.20 3.19 0.37
CA LEU A 187 -25.05 1.97 -0.43
C LEU A 187 -26.01 2.03 -1.62
N LEU A 188 -25.46 2.25 -2.79
CA LEU A 188 -26.17 2.25 -4.06
C LEU A 188 -26.06 0.85 -4.68
N ASP A 189 -27.03 -0.03 -4.38
CA ASP A 189 -27.13 -1.36 -5.02
C ASP A 189 -27.81 -1.22 -6.38
N LYS A 190 -27.05 -1.20 -7.45
CA LYS A 190 -27.53 -1.01 -8.82
C LYS A 190 -28.45 -2.15 -9.29
N ARG A 191 -28.39 -3.32 -8.68
CA ARG A 191 -29.26 -4.46 -8.99
C ARG A 191 -30.71 -4.26 -8.52
N LEU A 192 -30.92 -3.26 -7.65
CA LEU A 192 -32.24 -2.88 -7.14
C LEU A 192 -32.81 -1.63 -7.83
N LEU A 193 -32.03 -0.99 -8.70
CA LEU A 193 -32.39 0.23 -9.40
C LEU A 193 -32.85 -0.06 -10.83
N HIS A 194 -33.67 0.84 -11.37
CA HIS A 194 -33.98 0.80 -12.80
C HIS A 194 -32.80 1.38 -13.60
N PRO A 195 -32.45 0.81 -14.77
CA PRO A 195 -31.32 1.31 -15.59
C PRO A 195 -31.45 2.78 -16.02
N ASP A 196 -32.66 3.31 -16.08
CA ASP A 196 -32.93 4.71 -16.46
C ASP A 196 -32.78 5.71 -15.30
N ASP A 197 -32.59 5.23 -14.04
CA ASP A 197 -32.46 6.10 -12.86
C ASP A 197 -31.09 6.76 -12.76
N TYR A 198 -30.11 6.31 -13.55
CA TYR A 198 -28.76 6.85 -13.58
C TYR A 198 -28.12 6.72 -14.97
N ALA A 199 -27.11 7.54 -15.23
CA ALA A 199 -26.34 7.46 -16.47
C ALA A 199 -24.84 7.24 -16.15
N TYR A 200 -24.16 6.52 -17.04
CA TYR A 200 -22.72 6.34 -16.92
C TYR A 200 -21.94 7.47 -17.60
N VAL A 201 -20.88 7.92 -16.94
CA VAL A 201 -19.81 8.64 -17.61
C VAL A 201 -18.87 7.59 -18.22
N PRO A 202 -18.57 7.67 -19.53
CA PRO A 202 -17.75 6.66 -20.20
C PRO A 202 -16.37 6.47 -19.56
N LYS A 203 -15.78 5.29 -19.79
CA LYS A 203 -14.41 4.97 -19.40
C LYS A 203 -13.44 6.04 -19.90
N LEU A 204 -12.56 6.49 -19.01
CA LEU A 204 -11.53 7.49 -19.30
C LEU A 204 -10.30 6.82 -19.91
N LYS A 205 -9.64 7.51 -20.84
CA LYS A 205 -8.34 7.09 -21.38
C LYS A 205 -7.25 7.53 -20.42
N THR A 206 -6.40 6.60 -20.01
CA THR A 206 -5.37 6.80 -18.98
C THR A 206 -3.98 6.49 -19.53
N LEU A 207 -2.95 7.03 -18.89
CA LEU A 207 -1.55 6.75 -19.24
C LEU A 207 -1.20 5.29 -18.94
N GLY A 208 -1.42 4.86 -17.71
CA GLY A 208 -1.29 3.48 -17.22
C GLY A 208 -2.65 2.94 -16.80
N LEU A 209 -2.72 1.69 -16.33
CA LEU A 209 -3.97 0.99 -16.01
C LEU A 209 -4.98 1.03 -17.17
N ARG A 210 -4.51 0.96 -18.40
CA ARG A 210 -5.35 1.17 -19.59
C ARG A 210 -6.54 0.22 -19.66
N ALA A 211 -6.36 -1.00 -19.15
CA ALA A 211 -7.42 -2.01 -19.10
C ALA A 211 -8.39 -1.84 -17.91
N HIS A 212 -8.13 -0.94 -16.95
CA HIS A 212 -9.03 -0.70 -15.82
C HIS A 212 -10.28 0.09 -16.22
N ASP A 213 -11.42 -0.22 -15.57
CA ASP A 213 -12.63 0.63 -15.67
C ASP A 213 -12.52 1.81 -14.71
N LEU A 214 -11.95 2.90 -15.19
CA LEU A 214 -11.99 4.20 -14.54
C LEU A 214 -13.01 5.07 -15.28
N SER A 215 -14.17 5.30 -14.67
CA SER A 215 -15.35 5.89 -15.31
C SER A 215 -16.10 6.79 -14.32
N GLY A 216 -17.41 6.95 -14.46
CA GLY A 216 -18.20 7.72 -13.53
C GLY A 216 -19.69 7.37 -13.60
N ILE A 217 -20.47 8.01 -12.74
CA ILE A 217 -21.91 7.85 -12.67
C ILE A 217 -22.58 9.22 -12.45
N ARG A 218 -23.63 9.49 -13.20
CA ARG A 218 -24.49 10.68 -13.05
C ARG A 218 -25.83 10.25 -12.48
N LEU A 219 -26.29 10.99 -11.50
CA LEU A 219 -27.54 10.79 -10.79
C LEU A 219 -28.45 12.00 -11.08
N ASP A 220 -29.67 11.73 -11.50
CA ASP A 220 -30.68 12.76 -11.75
C ASP A 220 -32.01 12.31 -11.11
N GLN A 221 -32.36 12.94 -9.99
CA GLN A 221 -33.52 12.62 -9.18
C GLN A 221 -33.58 11.12 -8.74
N LEU A 222 -32.40 10.49 -8.55
CA LEU A 222 -32.33 9.10 -8.13
C LEU A 222 -32.93 8.95 -6.71
N ARG A 223 -33.96 8.12 -6.58
CA ARG A 223 -34.56 7.79 -5.30
C ARG A 223 -33.91 6.57 -4.64
N LEU A 224 -33.48 6.75 -3.40
CA LEU A 224 -32.96 5.68 -2.54
C LEU A 224 -33.75 5.64 -1.24
N PRO A 225 -34.14 4.46 -0.73
CA PRO A 225 -34.77 4.36 0.56
C PRO A 225 -33.83 4.83 1.68
N ALA A 226 -34.36 5.36 2.77
CA ALA A 226 -33.55 5.82 3.91
C ALA A 226 -32.65 4.71 4.47
N SER A 227 -33.01 3.44 4.28
CA SER A 227 -32.21 2.27 4.64
C SER A 227 -30.93 2.12 3.80
N ALA A 228 -30.79 2.81 2.68
CA ALA A 228 -29.56 2.85 1.89
C ALA A 228 -28.44 3.66 2.56
N LYS A 229 -28.76 4.49 3.54
CA LYS A 229 -27.79 5.26 4.31
C LYS A 229 -26.89 4.34 5.14
N ILE A 230 -25.57 4.58 5.08
CA ILE A 230 -24.58 3.83 5.86
C ILE A 230 -24.23 4.65 7.11
N GLY A 231 -24.38 4.09 8.29
CA GLY A 231 -24.13 4.75 9.55
C GLY A 231 -25.12 5.88 9.88
N ALA A 232 -24.70 6.85 10.69
CA ALA A 232 -25.52 8.01 11.02
C ALA A 232 -25.43 9.09 9.93
N GLU A 233 -26.45 9.94 9.84
CA GLU A 233 -26.38 11.12 8.99
C GLU A 233 -25.27 12.06 9.45
N GLY A 234 -24.44 12.53 8.51
CA GLY A 234 -23.30 13.37 8.83
C GLY A 234 -21.98 12.63 9.07
N ASP A 235 -21.98 11.29 9.08
CA ASP A 235 -20.76 10.48 9.25
C ASP A 235 -19.98 10.23 7.95
N GLY A 236 -20.44 10.77 6.82
CA GLY A 236 -19.85 10.46 5.51
C GLY A 236 -18.35 10.76 5.43
N LEU A 237 -17.90 11.91 5.93
CA LEU A 237 -16.47 12.26 5.93
C LEU A 237 -15.66 11.31 6.82
N LEU A 238 -16.17 10.97 8.00
CA LEU A 238 -15.50 10.04 8.92
C LEU A 238 -15.30 8.68 8.25
N LEU A 239 -16.37 8.10 7.71
CA LEU A 239 -16.34 6.79 7.05
C LEU A 239 -15.45 6.78 5.82
N ALA A 240 -15.51 7.82 4.98
CA ALA A 240 -14.65 7.96 3.81
C ALA A 240 -13.17 8.03 4.22
N THR A 241 -12.85 8.76 5.29
CA THR A 241 -11.49 8.90 5.79
C THR A 241 -10.98 7.60 6.41
N GLN A 242 -11.78 6.93 7.23
CA GLN A 242 -11.43 5.63 7.83
C GLN A 242 -11.18 4.57 6.75
N ALA A 243 -12.06 4.47 5.74
CA ALA A 243 -11.90 3.52 4.63
C ALA A 243 -10.60 3.79 3.85
N THR A 244 -10.34 5.05 3.51
CA THR A 244 -9.11 5.41 2.78
C THR A 244 -7.85 5.27 3.63
N LEU A 245 -7.90 5.43 4.95
CA LEU A 245 -6.74 5.14 5.81
C LEU A 245 -6.31 3.67 5.73
N VAL A 246 -7.25 2.73 5.72
CA VAL A 246 -6.94 1.29 5.54
C VAL A 246 -6.33 1.04 4.17
N THR A 247 -6.96 1.52 3.11
CA THR A 247 -6.49 1.24 1.74
C THR A 247 -5.20 1.96 1.39
N ARG A 248 -4.87 3.09 2.02
CA ARG A 248 -3.55 3.75 1.91
C ARG A 248 -2.41 2.81 2.31
N THR A 249 -2.61 1.98 3.32
CA THR A 249 -1.65 0.93 3.68
C THR A 249 -1.59 -0.15 2.60
N LEU A 250 -2.74 -0.63 2.13
CA LEU A 250 -2.82 -1.72 1.16
C LEU A 250 -2.34 -1.34 -0.24
N CYS A 251 -2.41 -0.05 -0.62
CA CYS A 251 -1.85 0.45 -1.88
C CYS A 251 -0.35 0.16 -2.05
N ALA A 252 0.39 0.01 -0.95
CA ALA A 252 1.79 -0.40 -1.00
C ALA A 252 1.99 -1.75 -1.70
N ALA A 253 1.01 -2.65 -1.66
CA ALA A 253 1.06 -3.94 -2.34
C ALA A 253 1.29 -3.81 -3.86
N ILE A 254 0.68 -2.78 -4.47
CA ILE A 254 0.82 -2.48 -5.89
C ILE A 254 2.27 -2.11 -6.23
N MET A 255 2.85 -1.23 -5.42
CA MET A 255 4.23 -0.79 -5.56
C MET A 255 5.20 -1.94 -5.35
N LEU A 256 5.02 -2.70 -4.26
CA LEU A 256 5.87 -3.83 -3.91
C LEU A 256 5.81 -4.94 -4.98
N GLY A 257 4.61 -5.28 -5.47
CA GLY A 257 4.44 -6.31 -6.49
C GLY A 257 5.03 -5.89 -7.85
N GLY A 258 4.70 -4.69 -8.32
CA GLY A 258 5.20 -4.17 -9.59
C GLY A 258 6.72 -3.99 -9.58
N THR A 259 7.30 -3.45 -8.50
CA THR A 259 8.75 -3.25 -8.38
C THR A 259 9.51 -4.58 -8.25
N ASP A 260 8.97 -5.58 -7.53
CA ASP A 260 9.56 -6.92 -7.46
C ASP A 260 9.69 -7.52 -8.88
N THR A 261 8.61 -7.45 -9.68
CA THR A 261 8.64 -7.94 -11.07
C THR A 261 9.61 -7.14 -11.93
N ALA A 262 9.61 -5.81 -11.84
CA ALA A 262 10.53 -4.96 -12.57
C ALA A 262 12.00 -5.25 -12.23
N LEU A 263 12.32 -5.41 -10.92
CA LEU A 263 13.66 -5.76 -10.47
C LEU A 263 14.07 -7.16 -10.99
N ARG A 264 13.20 -8.14 -10.88
CA ARG A 264 13.43 -9.51 -11.35
C ARG A 264 13.75 -9.55 -12.84
N MET A 265 12.95 -8.88 -13.66
CA MET A 265 13.18 -8.74 -15.10
C MET A 265 14.51 -8.07 -15.40
N THR A 266 14.85 -7.00 -14.66
CA THR A 266 16.08 -6.25 -14.91
C THR A 266 17.32 -7.03 -14.48
N VAL A 267 17.26 -7.80 -13.39
CA VAL A 267 18.35 -8.71 -12.98
C VAL A 267 18.55 -9.80 -14.02
N ASP A 268 17.48 -10.45 -14.49
CA ASP A 268 17.56 -11.46 -15.56
C ASP A 268 18.17 -10.87 -16.83
N PHE A 269 17.68 -9.71 -17.25
CA PHE A 269 18.25 -8.98 -18.40
C PHE A 269 19.75 -8.71 -18.23
N ALA A 270 20.18 -8.21 -17.07
CA ALA A 270 21.56 -7.87 -16.82
C ALA A 270 22.50 -9.10 -16.81
N LEU A 271 22.02 -10.26 -16.35
CA LEU A 271 22.75 -11.52 -16.36
C LEU A 271 22.94 -12.06 -17.77
N ASN A 272 21.94 -11.90 -18.65
CA ASN A 272 21.93 -12.48 -19.99
C ASN A 272 22.46 -11.54 -21.07
N ARG A 273 22.42 -10.22 -20.85
CA ARG A 273 22.88 -9.21 -21.82
C ARG A 273 24.40 -9.08 -21.81
N GLN A 274 25.02 -9.40 -22.96
CA GLN A 274 26.45 -9.20 -23.16
C GLN A 274 26.77 -7.78 -23.65
N LEU A 275 27.72 -7.13 -22.99
CA LEU A 275 28.23 -5.81 -23.38
C LEU A 275 29.74 -5.77 -23.13
N TYR A 276 30.51 -5.34 -24.12
CA TYR A 276 31.99 -5.32 -24.07
C TYR A 276 32.61 -6.69 -23.68
N GLY A 277 32.01 -7.78 -24.13
CA GLY A 277 32.53 -9.14 -23.92
C GLY A 277 32.21 -9.76 -22.55
N LYS A 278 31.36 -9.14 -21.73
CA LYS A 278 30.93 -9.67 -20.42
C LYS A 278 29.46 -9.38 -20.14
N PRO A 279 28.82 -10.14 -19.25
CA PRO A 279 27.48 -9.83 -18.80
C PRO A 279 27.36 -8.41 -18.25
N LEU A 280 26.25 -7.72 -18.56
CA LEU A 280 25.97 -6.38 -18.05
C LEU A 280 26.01 -6.34 -16.51
N TYR A 281 25.58 -7.43 -15.87
CA TYR A 281 25.60 -7.61 -14.40
C TYR A 281 27.01 -7.51 -13.79
N GLU A 282 28.08 -7.80 -14.52
CA GLU A 282 29.47 -7.68 -14.03
C GLU A 282 29.95 -6.24 -13.92
N MET A 283 29.22 -5.29 -14.48
CA MET A 283 29.53 -3.87 -14.31
C MET A 283 29.14 -3.39 -12.92
N GLU A 284 30.09 -2.85 -12.17
CA GLU A 284 29.92 -2.45 -10.77
C GLU A 284 28.75 -1.50 -10.57
N HIS A 285 28.62 -0.47 -11.41
CA HIS A 285 27.53 0.51 -11.32
C HIS A 285 26.15 -0.12 -11.56
N ILE A 286 26.04 -1.14 -12.44
CA ILE A 286 24.79 -1.87 -12.67
C ILE A 286 24.43 -2.69 -11.44
N ARG A 287 25.37 -3.48 -10.90
CA ARG A 287 25.15 -4.23 -9.67
C ARG A 287 24.75 -3.32 -8.50
N ALA A 288 25.42 -2.17 -8.38
CA ALA A 288 25.14 -1.21 -7.32
C ALA A 288 23.72 -0.64 -7.45
N THR A 289 23.27 -0.29 -8.66
CA THR A 289 21.90 0.17 -8.92
C THR A 289 20.88 -0.92 -8.55
N LEU A 290 21.08 -2.16 -9.00
CA LEU A 290 20.17 -3.26 -8.68
C LEU A 290 20.13 -3.57 -7.17
N ALA A 291 21.29 -3.53 -6.51
CA ALA A 291 21.38 -3.72 -5.07
C ALA A 291 20.71 -2.58 -4.27
N ASP A 292 20.84 -1.34 -4.71
CA ASP A 292 20.19 -0.18 -4.08
C ASP A 292 18.66 -0.25 -4.20
N VAL A 293 18.14 -0.70 -5.36
CA VAL A 293 16.71 -0.97 -5.55
C VAL A 293 16.23 -2.13 -4.68
N LEU A 294 17.03 -3.19 -4.49
CA LEU A 294 16.69 -4.24 -3.53
C LEU A 294 16.54 -3.69 -2.11
N VAL A 295 17.46 -2.81 -1.68
CA VAL A 295 17.37 -2.17 -0.36
C VAL A 295 16.11 -1.32 -0.24
N ASP A 296 15.74 -0.54 -1.26
CA ASP A 296 14.50 0.25 -1.29
C ASP A 296 13.25 -0.63 -1.16
N LEU A 297 13.25 -1.75 -1.88
CA LEU A 297 12.14 -2.70 -1.83
C LEU A 297 12.00 -3.33 -0.44
N LEU A 298 13.11 -3.70 0.21
CA LEU A 298 13.11 -4.27 1.57
C LEU A 298 12.68 -3.23 2.63
N ILE A 299 13.13 -1.98 2.54
CA ILE A 299 12.67 -0.87 3.40
C ILE A 299 11.16 -0.69 3.26
N SER A 300 10.68 -0.62 2.02
CA SER A 300 9.26 -0.42 1.71
C SER A 300 8.40 -1.59 2.19
N ASP A 301 8.91 -2.80 2.08
CA ASP A 301 8.25 -4.03 2.56
C ASP A 301 8.15 -4.05 4.10
N CYS A 302 9.24 -3.71 4.82
CA CYS A 302 9.20 -3.55 6.28
C CYS A 302 8.12 -2.55 6.69
N LEU A 303 8.11 -1.36 6.07
CA LEU A 303 7.17 -0.30 6.42
C LEU A 303 5.72 -0.71 6.15
N ALA A 304 5.43 -1.27 4.97
CA ALA A 304 4.09 -1.66 4.57
C ALA A 304 3.55 -2.84 5.40
N THR A 305 4.34 -3.90 5.57
CA THR A 305 3.93 -5.11 6.29
C THR A 305 3.74 -4.82 7.78
N SER A 306 4.67 -4.11 8.43
CA SER A 306 4.52 -3.74 9.84
C SER A 306 3.34 -2.81 10.06
N THR A 307 3.07 -1.86 9.12
CA THR A 307 1.88 -0.99 9.21
C THR A 307 0.59 -1.79 9.05
N ALA A 308 0.55 -2.77 8.14
CA ALA A 308 -0.62 -3.64 7.98
C ALA A 308 -0.90 -4.47 9.25
N ARG A 309 0.14 -4.88 9.98
CA ARG A 309 0.01 -5.53 11.29
C ARG A 309 -0.41 -4.55 12.38
N ALA A 310 0.16 -3.34 12.39
CA ALA A 310 -0.13 -2.28 13.35
C ALA A 310 -1.62 -1.90 13.42
N TRP A 311 -2.36 -2.04 12.33
CA TRP A 311 -3.81 -1.85 12.28
C TRP A 311 -4.61 -2.65 13.31
N HIS A 312 -4.07 -3.77 13.78
CA HIS A 312 -4.73 -4.64 14.75
C HIS A 312 -4.31 -4.33 16.21
N MET A 313 -3.29 -3.47 16.39
CA MET A 313 -2.70 -3.20 17.71
C MET A 313 -2.85 -1.74 18.14
N ILE A 314 -2.67 -0.81 17.21
CA ILE A 314 -2.52 0.63 17.49
C ILE A 314 -3.34 1.47 16.50
N THR A 315 -4.64 1.15 16.37
CA THR A 315 -5.59 1.83 15.47
C THR A 315 -5.65 3.34 15.67
N ASP A 316 -5.34 3.82 16.86
CA ASP A 316 -5.24 5.23 17.25
C ASP A 316 -4.02 5.96 16.67
N GLN A 317 -3.02 5.24 16.14
CA GLN A 317 -1.82 5.83 15.54
C GLN A 317 -1.82 5.76 13.99
N MET A 318 -2.83 5.13 13.39
CA MET A 318 -2.85 4.82 11.95
C MET A 318 -2.90 6.05 11.06
N SER A 319 -3.39 7.19 11.55
CA SER A 319 -3.31 8.46 10.80
C SER A 319 -1.88 8.85 10.40
N ILE A 320 -0.87 8.42 11.17
CA ILE A 320 0.56 8.66 10.89
C ILE A 320 1.17 7.50 10.12
N TRP A 321 0.97 6.27 10.58
CA TRP A 321 1.57 5.08 9.97
C TRP A 321 1.10 4.88 8.53
N ALA A 322 -0.21 4.95 8.27
CA ALA A 322 -0.75 4.83 6.92
C ALA A 322 -0.30 5.99 6.01
N SER A 323 -0.20 7.21 6.55
CA SER A 323 0.33 8.36 5.81
C SER A 323 1.82 8.19 5.47
N ALA A 324 2.62 7.63 6.39
CA ALA A 324 4.02 7.32 6.14
C ALA A 324 4.18 6.30 5.00
N VAL A 325 3.41 5.21 5.02
CA VAL A 325 3.40 4.21 3.93
C VAL A 325 3.02 4.86 2.60
N LYS A 326 1.89 5.60 2.58
CA LYS A 326 1.34 6.17 1.35
C LYS A 326 2.18 7.31 0.77
N TYR A 327 3.02 7.95 1.59
CA TYR A 327 4.03 8.90 1.13
C TYR A 327 5.33 8.19 0.70
N PHE A 328 5.93 7.40 1.60
CA PHE A 328 7.29 6.88 1.43
C PHE A 328 7.38 5.83 0.33
N VAL A 329 6.50 4.82 0.37
CA VAL A 329 6.61 3.65 -0.52
C VAL A 329 6.49 4.05 -2.00
N PRO A 330 5.47 4.80 -2.46
CA PRO A 330 5.41 5.19 -3.86
C PRO A 330 6.55 6.15 -4.25
N THR A 331 6.93 7.11 -3.39
CA THR A 331 8.02 8.05 -3.70
C THR A 331 9.35 7.33 -3.96
N VAL A 332 9.68 6.33 -3.14
CA VAL A 332 10.94 5.60 -3.26
C VAL A 332 10.89 4.58 -4.41
N LEU A 333 9.80 3.82 -4.54
CA LEU A 333 9.73 2.76 -5.54
C LEU A 333 9.45 3.26 -6.96
N GLU A 334 8.84 4.42 -7.16
CA GLU A 334 8.80 5.08 -8.48
C GLU A 334 10.21 5.42 -8.95
N GLU A 335 11.03 6.02 -8.09
CA GLU A 335 12.44 6.31 -8.41
C GLU A 335 13.23 5.03 -8.67
N SER A 336 13.00 3.97 -7.89
CA SER A 336 13.62 2.66 -8.09
C SER A 336 13.29 2.08 -9.47
N VAL A 337 12.03 2.12 -9.91
CA VAL A 337 11.64 1.64 -11.26
C VAL A 337 12.24 2.52 -12.36
N HIS A 338 12.36 3.84 -12.13
CA HIS A 338 13.06 4.73 -13.05
C HIS A 338 14.56 4.35 -13.20
N GLN A 339 15.22 4.01 -12.10
CA GLN A 339 16.61 3.55 -12.12
C GLN A 339 16.74 2.21 -12.87
N LEU A 340 15.81 1.27 -12.69
CA LEU A 340 15.78 0.02 -13.44
C LEU A 340 15.60 0.24 -14.94
N ALA A 341 14.79 1.22 -15.36
CA ALA A 341 14.65 1.61 -16.76
C ALA A 341 15.99 1.99 -17.39
N SER A 342 16.86 2.68 -16.63
CA SER A 342 18.20 3.05 -17.11
C SER A 342 19.11 1.85 -17.35
N VAL A 343 18.97 0.76 -16.57
CA VAL A 343 19.70 -0.50 -16.76
C VAL A 343 19.24 -1.23 -18.02
N LEU A 344 17.93 -1.25 -18.28
CA LEU A 344 17.36 -1.83 -19.52
C LEU A 344 17.73 -1.02 -20.76
N GLY A 345 18.01 0.27 -20.60
CA GLY A 345 18.30 1.19 -21.69
C GLY A 345 17.11 1.32 -22.66
N SER A 346 17.35 1.36 -23.97
CA SER A 346 16.25 1.50 -24.95
C SER A 346 15.21 0.38 -24.92
N ARG A 347 15.51 -0.76 -24.32
CA ARG A 347 14.59 -1.90 -24.25
C ARG A 347 13.35 -1.61 -23.41
N PHE A 348 13.46 -0.80 -22.36
CA PHE A 348 12.29 -0.44 -21.54
C PHE A 348 11.24 0.38 -22.31
N PHE A 349 11.66 1.05 -23.40
CA PHE A 349 10.80 1.94 -24.19
C PHE A 349 10.04 1.21 -25.30
N LEU A 350 10.41 -0.03 -25.59
CA LEU A 350 9.78 -0.84 -26.63
C LEU A 350 8.55 -1.57 -26.08
N ARG A 351 7.48 -1.58 -26.86
CA ARG A 351 6.18 -2.14 -26.44
C ARG A 351 6.06 -3.66 -26.66
N ASP A 352 6.91 -4.24 -27.50
CA ASP A 352 6.83 -5.62 -27.98
C ASP A 352 8.19 -6.34 -28.03
N ASP A 353 9.14 -5.93 -27.20
CA ASP A 353 10.48 -6.49 -27.16
C ASP A 353 10.67 -7.40 -25.91
N TYR A 354 11.70 -7.16 -25.12
CA TYR A 354 12.05 -7.97 -23.96
C TYR A 354 10.85 -8.18 -23.02
N ALA A 355 10.56 -9.45 -22.72
CA ALA A 355 9.42 -9.87 -21.91
C ALA A 355 8.07 -9.25 -22.36
N GLU A 356 7.81 -9.29 -23.68
CA GLU A 356 6.57 -8.76 -24.29
C GLU A 356 6.33 -7.26 -23.98
N GLY A 357 7.35 -6.53 -23.57
CA GLY A 357 7.23 -5.13 -23.17
C GLY A 357 6.59 -4.89 -21.78
N LEU A 358 6.51 -5.89 -20.91
CA LEU A 358 5.86 -5.76 -19.58
C LEU A 358 6.47 -4.64 -18.73
N PHE A 359 7.79 -4.40 -18.84
CA PHE A 359 8.43 -3.36 -18.05
C PHE A 359 7.84 -1.96 -18.30
N GLN A 360 7.59 -1.58 -19.58
CA GLN A 360 6.99 -0.28 -19.87
C GLN A 360 5.54 -0.17 -19.36
N LYS A 361 4.80 -1.28 -19.28
CA LYS A 361 3.48 -1.30 -18.66
C LYS A 361 3.61 -1.00 -17.15
N ILE A 362 4.48 -1.71 -16.43
CA ILE A 362 4.75 -1.46 -15.00
C ILE A 362 5.16 0.01 -14.79
N TYR A 363 6.05 0.53 -15.61
CA TYR A 363 6.53 1.92 -15.55
C TYR A 363 5.40 2.95 -15.70
N ARG A 364 4.39 2.68 -16.54
CA ARG A 364 3.21 3.55 -16.72
C ARG A 364 2.15 3.38 -15.64
N ASP A 365 2.04 2.20 -15.05
CA ASP A 365 0.99 1.88 -14.08
C ASP A 365 1.33 2.37 -12.66
N ILE A 366 2.59 2.24 -12.26
CA ILE A 366 3.06 2.57 -10.90
C ILE A 366 2.72 4.01 -10.44
N PRO A 367 2.87 5.07 -11.26
CA PRO A 367 2.63 6.45 -10.82
C PRO A 367 1.23 6.75 -10.29
N ILE A 368 0.24 5.89 -10.58
CA ILE A 368 -1.11 6.07 -10.06
C ILE A 368 -1.15 6.03 -8.53
N VAL A 369 -0.27 5.25 -7.91
CA VAL A 369 -0.26 5.09 -6.45
C VAL A 369 0.12 6.38 -5.73
N SER A 370 0.93 7.24 -6.35
CA SER A 370 1.25 8.59 -5.81
C SER A 370 0.09 9.58 -5.90
N VAL A 371 -0.97 9.26 -6.66
CA VAL A 371 -2.05 10.20 -6.99
C VAL A 371 -3.38 9.85 -6.34
N PHE A 372 -3.86 8.60 -6.44
CA PHE A 372 -5.18 8.20 -5.97
C PHE A 372 -5.26 8.05 -4.44
N GLU A 373 -6.46 8.07 -3.86
CA GLU A 373 -6.74 7.96 -2.41
C GLU A 373 -5.99 9.02 -1.54
N GLY A 374 -5.78 10.19 -2.08
CA GLY A 374 -4.95 11.24 -1.50
C GLY A 374 -3.50 11.12 -1.95
N SER A 375 -3.02 12.15 -2.66
CA SER A 375 -1.66 12.17 -3.20
C SER A 375 -0.60 12.06 -2.12
N SER A 376 0.62 11.68 -2.50
CA SER A 376 1.79 11.65 -1.61
C SER A 376 1.96 12.99 -0.86
N ASN A 377 1.75 14.12 -1.54
CA ASN A 377 1.80 15.45 -0.91
C ASN A 377 0.68 15.65 0.13
N ALA A 378 -0.53 15.16 -0.12
CA ALA A 378 -1.63 15.25 0.85
C ALA A 378 -1.33 14.45 2.12
N GLN A 379 -0.65 13.29 2.00
CA GLN A 379 -0.22 12.51 3.16
C GLN A 379 0.85 13.25 3.97
N LEU A 380 1.80 13.86 3.29
CA LEU A 380 2.85 14.64 3.93
C LEU A 380 2.25 15.84 4.71
N HIS A 381 1.24 16.50 4.14
CA HIS A 381 0.47 17.53 4.84
C HIS A 381 -0.27 16.98 6.07
N GLY A 382 -0.88 15.80 5.97
CA GLY A 382 -1.55 15.13 7.09
C GLY A 382 -0.60 14.89 8.28
N VAL A 383 0.65 14.51 8.00
CA VAL A 383 1.71 14.40 9.02
C VAL A 383 2.09 15.78 9.56
N ALA A 384 2.25 16.79 8.69
CA ALA A 384 2.62 18.15 9.09
C ALA A 384 1.63 18.77 10.10
N LEU A 385 0.34 18.52 9.92
CA LEU A 385 -0.71 18.99 10.85
C LEU A 385 -0.57 18.40 12.26
N GLN A 386 -0.03 17.18 12.38
CA GLN A 386 0.15 16.49 13.66
C GLN A 386 1.57 16.63 14.23
N LEU A 387 2.53 17.15 13.44
CA LEU A 387 3.96 17.12 13.74
C LEU A 387 4.31 17.82 15.08
N ARG A 388 3.62 18.92 15.40
CA ARG A 388 3.80 19.61 16.69
C ARG A 388 3.54 18.72 17.90
N GLN A 389 2.57 17.80 17.80
CA GLN A 389 2.26 16.89 18.90
C GLN A 389 3.20 15.68 18.90
N LEU A 390 3.54 15.17 17.71
CA LEU A 390 4.46 14.05 17.51
C LEU A 390 5.88 14.34 18.02
N LEU A 391 6.33 15.58 17.89
CA LEU A 391 7.68 15.98 18.32
C LEU A 391 7.76 16.43 19.78
N ARG A 392 6.61 16.55 20.49
CA ARG A 392 6.65 16.81 21.94
C ARG A 392 7.18 15.60 22.68
N GLN A 393 8.13 15.86 23.58
CA GLN A 393 8.59 14.84 24.53
C GLN A 393 7.43 14.51 25.49
N ARG A 394 7.01 13.27 25.53
CA ARG A 394 6.02 12.77 26.49
C ARG A 394 6.70 11.79 27.43
N SER A 395 6.34 11.81 28.72
CA SER A 395 6.47 10.63 29.55
C SER A 395 5.34 9.69 29.17
N SER A 396 5.56 8.80 28.21
CA SER A 396 4.57 7.77 27.85
C SER A 396 4.36 6.87 29.07
N SER A 397 3.11 6.51 29.34
CA SER A 397 2.85 5.31 30.12
C SER A 397 3.37 4.14 29.27
N GLN A 398 4.51 3.56 29.64
CA GLN A 398 5.12 2.42 28.95
C GLN A 398 4.29 1.12 29.11
N GLU A 399 3.10 1.26 29.69
CA GLU A 399 2.20 0.16 29.89
C GLU A 399 1.85 -0.48 28.52
N ASN A 400 2.19 -1.75 28.40
CA ASN A 400 1.99 -2.57 27.19
C ASN A 400 2.79 -2.20 25.92
N LEU A 401 3.72 -1.23 25.93
CA LEU A 401 4.51 -0.88 24.73
C LEU A 401 5.29 -2.10 24.20
N ALA A 402 5.96 -2.84 25.08
CA ALA A 402 6.72 -4.03 24.69
C ALA A 402 5.85 -5.09 24.00
N ASP A 403 4.61 -5.31 24.49
CA ASP A 403 3.68 -6.26 23.87
C ASP A 403 3.17 -5.75 22.53
N ARG A 404 2.82 -4.45 22.42
CA ARG A 404 2.40 -3.84 21.14
C ARG A 404 3.51 -3.92 20.09
N LEU A 405 4.76 -3.63 20.47
CA LEU A 405 5.93 -3.78 19.59
C LEU A 405 6.10 -5.22 19.13
N ARG A 406 6.09 -6.17 20.07
CA ARG A 406 6.21 -7.58 19.74
C ARG A 406 5.12 -8.03 18.75
N ARG A 407 3.86 -7.76 19.02
CA ARG A 407 2.74 -8.14 18.17
C ARG A 407 2.76 -7.45 16.82
N THR A 408 3.24 -6.21 16.75
CA THR A 408 3.36 -5.45 15.49
C THR A 408 4.50 -5.99 14.63
N PHE A 409 5.66 -6.31 15.23
CA PHE A 409 6.88 -6.59 14.47
C PHE A 409 7.26 -8.07 14.40
N CYS A 410 6.72 -8.95 15.23
CA CYS A 410 6.98 -10.39 15.15
C CYS A 410 6.07 -11.05 14.09
N TYR A 411 6.60 -11.32 12.91
CA TYR A 411 5.87 -11.86 11.77
C TYR A 411 5.46 -13.33 11.93
N HIS A 412 5.93 -14.01 12.97
CA HIS A 412 5.50 -15.38 13.31
C HIS A 412 4.26 -15.43 14.19
N GLU A 413 3.84 -14.32 14.76
CA GLU A 413 2.61 -14.24 15.50
C GLU A 413 1.44 -13.96 14.56
N SER A 414 0.43 -14.83 14.57
CA SER A 414 -0.78 -14.64 13.78
C SER A 414 -1.64 -13.49 14.32
N ILE A 415 -2.38 -12.88 13.41
CA ILE A 415 -3.41 -11.89 13.71
C ILE A 415 -4.73 -12.51 13.27
N ASP A 416 -5.64 -12.69 14.22
CA ASP A 416 -6.86 -13.50 14.02
C ASP A 416 -8.15 -12.68 14.10
N GLU A 417 -8.06 -11.35 14.27
CA GLU A 417 -9.21 -10.46 14.39
C GLU A 417 -9.15 -9.33 13.38
N PHE A 418 -10.25 -9.06 12.69
CA PHE A 418 -10.38 -7.91 11.81
C PHE A 418 -10.36 -6.61 12.63
N VAL A 419 -9.95 -5.52 11.98
CA VAL A 419 -9.86 -4.16 12.56
C VAL A 419 -11.21 -3.76 13.19
N GLN A 420 -11.17 -3.26 14.42
CA GLN A 420 -12.33 -2.74 15.14
C GLN A 420 -12.56 -1.27 14.73
N PRO A 421 -13.64 -0.96 13.98
CA PRO A 421 -13.82 0.36 13.36
C PRO A 421 -13.99 1.50 14.35
N ASP A 422 -14.60 1.24 15.50
CA ASP A 422 -14.83 2.18 16.60
C ASP A 422 -13.53 2.66 17.28
N LYS A 423 -12.42 1.95 17.06
CA LYS A 423 -11.10 2.31 17.56
C LYS A 423 -10.23 3.05 16.55
N ILE A 424 -10.71 3.25 15.32
CA ILE A 424 -9.96 3.98 14.28
C ILE A 424 -10.05 5.48 14.55
N GLU A 425 -8.94 6.06 14.98
CA GLU A 425 -8.83 7.50 15.19
C GLU A 425 -8.17 8.20 14.00
N LEU A 426 -8.66 9.41 13.69
CA LEU A 426 -8.11 10.23 12.61
C LEU A 426 -6.90 11.07 13.04
N HIS A 427 -6.51 10.97 14.30
CA HIS A 427 -5.42 11.72 14.90
C HIS A 427 -4.65 10.86 15.90
N SER A 428 -3.32 10.84 15.81
CA SER A 428 -2.47 9.99 16.66
C SER A 428 -2.25 10.52 18.09
N HIS A 429 -2.75 11.72 18.39
CA HIS A 429 -2.51 12.41 19.66
C HIS A 429 -1.04 12.54 20.06
N GLY A 430 -0.14 12.47 19.07
CA GLY A 430 1.31 12.56 19.24
C GLY A 430 1.97 11.23 19.64
N GLN A 431 1.27 10.10 19.55
CA GLN A 431 1.82 8.77 19.82
C GLN A 431 2.44 8.19 18.56
N ASN A 432 3.57 7.48 18.72
CA ASN A 432 4.21 6.71 17.66
C ASN A 432 5.09 5.61 18.30
N ASP A 433 4.54 4.44 18.47
CA ASP A 433 5.20 3.30 19.11
C ASP A 433 6.53 2.92 18.44
N ALA A 434 6.66 3.09 17.12
CA ALA A 434 7.91 2.78 16.43
C ALA A 434 9.07 3.69 16.91
N LEU A 435 8.82 4.98 17.13
CA LEU A 435 9.86 5.88 17.63
C LEU A 435 10.04 5.81 19.14
N GLU A 436 8.97 5.56 19.88
CA GLU A 436 9.01 5.43 21.34
C GLU A 436 9.66 4.13 21.80
N GLY A 437 9.58 3.07 21.00
CA GLY A 437 10.10 1.73 21.31
C GLY A 437 11.56 1.48 20.95
N ILE A 438 12.28 2.45 20.35
CA ILE A 438 13.65 2.24 19.85
C ILE A 438 14.59 1.75 20.97
N GLU A 439 14.59 2.41 22.12
CA GLU A 439 15.48 2.06 23.26
C GLU A 439 15.17 0.66 23.80
N HIS A 440 13.89 0.27 23.85
CA HIS A 440 13.49 -1.07 24.26
C HIS A 440 14.06 -2.14 23.32
N SER A 441 13.89 -1.95 22.01
CA SER A 441 14.42 -2.90 21.02
C SER A 441 15.94 -2.90 20.93
N LEU A 442 16.59 -1.76 21.22
CA LEU A 442 18.04 -1.72 21.35
C LEU A 442 18.53 -2.55 22.53
N THR A 443 17.85 -2.50 23.66
CA THR A 443 18.14 -3.36 24.82
C THR A 443 18.01 -4.84 24.45
N LEU A 444 16.91 -5.22 23.76
CA LEU A 444 16.72 -6.59 23.27
C LEU A 444 17.85 -7.06 22.34
N LEU A 445 18.34 -6.17 21.46
CA LEU A 445 19.46 -6.46 20.58
C LEU A 445 20.76 -6.68 21.37
N MET A 446 21.03 -5.81 22.35
CA MET A 446 22.28 -5.89 23.14
C MET A 446 22.35 -7.11 24.04
N ASP A 447 21.22 -7.70 24.43
CA ASP A 447 21.14 -8.96 25.17
C ASP A 447 21.44 -10.20 24.29
N ARG A 448 21.59 -10.01 22.97
CA ARG A 448 21.89 -11.07 22.00
C ARG A 448 23.33 -10.99 21.52
N SER A 449 23.95 -12.13 21.25
CA SER A 449 25.31 -12.20 20.68
C SER A 449 25.21 -12.24 19.14
N HIS A 450 24.99 -11.08 18.50
CA HIS A 450 24.92 -10.99 17.04
C HIS A 450 26.15 -10.26 16.45
N PRO A 451 26.75 -10.74 15.32
CA PRO A 451 27.97 -10.14 14.75
C PRO A 451 27.87 -8.67 14.36
N LEU A 452 26.65 -8.20 14.00
CA LEU A 452 26.41 -6.80 13.60
C LEU A 452 25.84 -5.95 14.74
N GLN A 453 25.64 -6.48 15.96
CA GLN A 453 24.94 -5.74 17.02
C GLN A 453 25.57 -4.37 17.32
N GLU A 454 26.91 -4.28 17.39
CA GLU A 454 27.59 -3.02 17.68
C GLU A 454 27.44 -2.01 16.52
N ARG A 455 27.55 -2.47 15.27
CA ARG A 455 27.41 -1.61 14.09
C ARG A 455 25.99 -1.08 13.94
N VAL A 456 24.99 -1.95 14.14
CA VAL A 456 23.57 -1.56 14.14
C VAL A 456 23.28 -0.62 15.31
N ALA A 457 23.84 -0.88 16.51
CA ALA A 457 23.67 0.01 17.65
C ALA A 457 24.19 1.42 17.39
N VAL A 458 25.32 1.59 16.70
CA VAL A 458 25.83 2.92 16.28
C VAL A 458 24.84 3.64 15.38
N LEU A 459 24.25 2.94 14.40
CA LEU A 459 23.24 3.54 13.51
C LEU A 459 21.95 3.90 14.26
N VAL A 460 21.54 3.06 15.23
CA VAL A 460 20.37 3.35 16.08
C VAL A 460 20.63 4.53 17.01
N GLN A 461 21.85 4.69 17.53
CA GLN A 461 22.24 5.90 18.28
C GLN A 461 22.17 7.16 17.39
N SER A 462 22.60 7.04 16.13
CA SER A 462 22.44 8.13 15.15
C SER A 462 20.95 8.46 14.91
N LEU A 463 20.08 7.45 14.80
CA LEU A 463 18.63 7.63 14.69
C LEU A 463 18.06 8.43 15.89
N LEU A 464 18.41 8.06 17.11
CA LEU A 464 17.98 8.76 18.33
C LEU A 464 18.52 10.20 18.40
N ALA A 465 19.77 10.41 18.00
CA ALA A 465 20.38 11.74 17.92
C ALA A 465 19.66 12.63 16.89
N GLN A 466 19.36 12.09 15.69
CA GLN A 466 18.62 12.82 14.65
C GLN A 466 17.18 13.12 15.08
N LEU A 467 16.51 12.23 15.79
CA LEU A 467 15.17 12.50 16.35
C LEU A 467 15.22 13.63 17.38
N THR A 468 16.24 13.65 18.22
CA THR A 468 16.45 14.71 19.20
C THR A 468 16.75 16.05 18.51
N GLN A 469 17.58 16.05 17.48
CA GLN A 469 17.89 17.23 16.68
C GLN A 469 16.64 17.75 15.97
N LEU A 470 15.85 16.88 15.35
CA LEU A 470 14.60 17.24 14.69
C LEU A 470 13.62 17.93 15.65
N ARG A 471 13.50 17.44 16.88
CA ARG A 471 12.68 18.08 17.93
C ARG A 471 13.17 19.49 18.27
N SER A 472 14.49 19.65 18.42
CA SER A 472 15.11 20.95 18.71
C SER A 472 14.93 21.95 17.57
N ASP A 473 15.18 21.52 16.33
CA ASP A 473 15.06 22.38 15.14
C ASP A 473 13.62 22.84 14.92
N TYR A 474 12.66 21.90 15.04
CA TYR A 474 11.25 22.23 14.94
C TYR A 474 10.80 23.20 16.02
N ALA A 475 11.23 23.02 17.26
CA ALA A 475 10.91 23.94 18.36
C ALA A 475 11.45 25.36 18.13
N SER A 476 12.70 25.48 17.62
CA SER A 476 13.34 26.74 17.31
C SER A 476 12.66 27.52 16.17
N CYS A 477 12.06 26.80 15.22
CA CYS A 477 11.39 27.38 14.06
C CYS A 477 9.88 27.59 14.27
N SER A 478 9.32 27.19 15.42
CA SER A 478 7.87 27.08 15.64
C SER A 478 7.08 28.39 15.40
N SER A 479 7.68 29.55 15.67
CA SER A 479 7.07 30.85 15.40
C SER A 479 6.98 31.23 13.92
N GLN A 480 7.85 30.63 13.08
CA GLN A 480 7.93 30.89 11.64
C GLN A 480 7.11 29.91 10.82
N LEU A 481 6.72 28.76 11.40
CA LEU A 481 6.09 27.66 10.68
C LEU A 481 4.67 27.98 10.19
N ARG A 482 3.96 28.95 10.83
CA ARG A 482 2.58 29.29 10.43
C ARG A 482 2.44 29.70 8.96
N ASP A 483 3.48 30.34 8.41
CA ASP A 483 3.46 30.91 7.05
C ASP A 483 4.43 30.19 6.09
N LYS A 484 5.08 29.09 6.52
CA LYS A 484 6.09 28.37 5.74
C LYS A 484 5.72 26.90 5.56
N SER A 485 4.76 26.63 4.66
CA SER A 485 4.31 25.27 4.35
C SER A 485 5.45 24.36 3.86
N LEU A 486 6.39 24.86 3.06
CA LEU A 486 7.53 24.08 2.58
C LEU A 486 8.37 23.53 3.72
N MET A 487 8.73 24.38 4.70
CA MET A 487 9.50 23.93 5.86
C MET A 487 8.76 22.88 6.70
N GLN A 488 7.43 22.99 6.82
CA GLN A 488 6.62 21.97 7.52
C GLN A 488 6.70 20.63 6.79
N LEU A 489 6.68 20.63 5.45
CA LEU A 489 6.80 19.42 4.64
C LEU A 489 8.20 18.81 4.77
N GLU A 490 9.26 19.60 4.78
CA GLU A 490 10.65 19.13 5.00
C GLU A 490 10.81 18.44 6.36
N PHE A 491 10.27 19.02 7.43
CA PHE A 491 10.24 18.39 8.76
C PHE A 491 9.44 17.08 8.75
N SER A 492 8.32 17.03 8.02
CA SER A 492 7.50 15.83 7.91
C SER A 492 8.22 14.72 7.13
N GLN A 493 8.92 15.07 6.06
CA GLN A 493 9.77 14.12 5.32
C GLN A 493 10.85 13.52 6.21
N HIS A 494 11.53 14.36 7.00
CA HIS A 494 12.54 13.89 7.93
C HIS A 494 11.93 12.97 8.99
N TYR A 495 10.80 13.35 9.57
CA TYR A 495 10.07 12.53 10.54
C TYR A 495 9.69 11.15 9.97
N ILE A 496 9.14 11.09 8.75
CA ILE A 496 8.78 9.83 8.10
C ILE A 496 10.00 8.96 7.85
N ARG A 497 11.14 9.52 7.46
CA ARG A 497 12.39 8.74 7.31
C ARG A 497 12.84 8.11 8.62
N LEU A 498 12.82 8.87 9.73
CA LEU A 498 13.19 8.35 11.04
C LEU A 498 12.22 7.27 11.52
N HIS A 499 10.90 7.47 11.30
CA HIS A 499 9.89 6.46 11.55
C HIS A 499 10.17 5.17 10.75
N THR A 500 10.46 5.29 9.45
CA THR A 500 10.77 4.15 8.58
C THR A 500 12.04 3.42 9.04
N ALA A 501 13.06 4.15 9.46
CA ALA A 501 14.29 3.55 10.01
C ALA A 501 14.02 2.76 11.29
N ALA A 502 13.19 3.30 12.20
CA ALA A 502 12.77 2.60 13.40
C ALA A 502 11.98 1.33 13.08
N VAL A 503 11.05 1.38 12.12
CA VAL A 503 10.28 0.23 11.65
C VAL A 503 11.20 -0.87 11.10
N CYS A 504 12.18 -0.55 10.25
CA CYS A 504 13.15 -1.52 9.75
C CYS A 504 13.96 -2.16 10.87
N PHE A 505 14.40 -1.36 11.85
CA PHE A 505 15.15 -1.84 13.01
C PHE A 505 14.31 -2.81 13.85
N HIS A 506 13.09 -2.45 14.23
CA HIS A 506 12.19 -3.33 14.97
C HIS A 506 11.90 -4.62 14.22
N THR A 507 11.59 -4.52 12.91
CA THR A 507 11.34 -5.70 12.08
C THR A 507 12.50 -6.69 12.15
N TRP A 508 13.74 -6.21 12.07
CA TRP A 508 14.90 -7.07 12.17
C TRP A 508 15.05 -7.70 13.57
N VAL A 509 14.96 -6.89 14.63
CA VAL A 509 15.15 -7.37 16.02
C VAL A 509 14.14 -8.45 16.40
N TYR A 510 12.87 -8.27 16.03
CA TYR A 510 11.80 -9.20 16.42
C TYR A 510 11.73 -10.48 15.56
N ASN A 511 12.50 -10.56 14.45
CA ASN A 511 12.48 -11.73 13.57
C ASN A 511 13.87 -12.35 13.32
N LEU A 512 14.89 -11.97 14.09
CA LEU A 512 16.28 -12.40 13.92
C LEU A 512 16.44 -13.92 13.75
N ASP A 513 15.73 -14.71 14.57
CA ASP A 513 15.88 -16.16 14.61
C ASP A 513 14.83 -16.91 13.78
N GLN A 514 14.03 -16.20 13.00
CA GLN A 514 12.79 -16.73 12.43
C GLN A 514 12.68 -16.62 10.92
N LEU A 515 13.49 -15.77 10.28
CA LEU A 515 13.52 -15.60 8.83
C LEU A 515 14.80 -16.22 8.23
N ASP A 516 15.04 -16.02 6.94
CA ASP A 516 16.17 -16.64 6.24
C ASP A 516 17.54 -16.11 6.69
N ASP A 517 18.61 -16.81 6.30
CA ASP A 517 19.98 -16.48 6.69
C ASP A 517 20.40 -15.07 6.22
N PHE A 518 19.89 -14.62 5.08
CA PHE A 518 20.14 -13.27 4.57
C PHE A 518 19.50 -12.20 5.47
N PHE A 519 18.27 -12.44 5.91
CA PHE A 519 17.60 -11.53 6.84
C PHE A 519 18.31 -11.52 8.19
N HIS A 520 18.64 -12.71 8.70
CA HIS A 520 19.38 -12.86 9.97
C HIS A 520 20.73 -12.14 9.92
N ALA A 521 21.48 -12.29 8.83
CA ALA A 521 22.82 -11.71 8.68
C ALA A 521 22.84 -10.18 8.84
N GLY A 522 21.77 -9.47 8.43
CA GLY A 522 21.51 -8.07 8.77
C GLY A 522 22.25 -7.02 7.93
N GLU A 523 23.10 -7.40 6.96
CA GLU A 523 23.78 -6.43 6.08
C GLU A 523 22.77 -5.57 5.30
N TRP A 524 21.61 -6.12 4.94
CA TRP A 524 20.54 -5.37 4.33
C TRP A 524 20.01 -4.24 5.23
N LEU A 525 19.90 -4.50 6.54
CA LEU A 525 19.46 -3.49 7.52
C LEU A 525 20.49 -2.38 7.67
N GLU A 526 21.78 -2.75 7.73
CA GLU A 526 22.86 -1.76 7.76
C GLU A 526 22.79 -0.82 6.54
N ALA A 527 22.57 -1.38 5.34
CA ALA A 527 22.36 -0.60 4.12
C ALA A 527 21.10 0.28 4.21
N ALA A 528 20.00 -0.27 4.70
CA ALA A 528 18.72 0.43 4.86
C ALA A 528 18.83 1.61 5.84
N LEU A 529 19.37 1.37 7.04
CA LEU A 529 19.57 2.43 8.04
C LEU A 529 20.55 3.50 7.55
N SER A 530 21.65 3.10 6.91
CA SER A 530 22.60 4.04 6.32
C SER A 530 21.94 4.94 5.26
N LYS A 531 21.10 4.36 4.40
CA LYS A 531 20.36 5.10 3.36
C LYS A 531 19.33 6.07 3.95
N LEU A 532 18.58 5.63 4.96
CA LEU A 532 17.54 6.44 5.60
C LEU A 532 18.09 7.56 6.48
N LEU A 533 19.18 7.33 7.19
CA LEU A 533 19.77 8.29 8.11
C LEU A 533 20.72 9.28 7.41
N HIS A 534 21.32 8.87 6.30
CA HIS A 534 22.30 9.65 5.55
C HIS A 534 21.97 9.75 4.06
N PRO A 535 20.78 10.31 3.69
CA PRO A 535 20.33 10.38 2.29
C PRO A 535 21.27 11.24 1.40
N GLU A 536 22.06 12.12 2.00
CA GLU A 536 23.05 12.96 1.30
C GLU A 536 24.30 12.18 0.88
N GLN A 537 24.55 11.01 1.46
CA GLN A 537 25.74 10.21 1.14
C GLN A 537 25.62 9.59 -0.25
N ARG A 538 26.73 9.63 -0.99
CA ARG A 538 26.84 9.00 -2.32
C ARG A 538 26.69 7.48 -2.19
N MET A 539 26.10 6.85 -3.20
CA MET A 539 25.95 5.39 -3.28
C MET A 539 27.30 4.67 -3.09
N SER A 540 28.38 5.17 -3.71
CA SER A 540 29.73 4.60 -3.59
C SER A 540 30.29 4.60 -2.15
N SER A 541 29.79 5.49 -1.28
CA SER A 541 30.19 5.52 0.14
C SER A 541 29.36 4.58 1.00
N ARG A 542 28.08 4.36 0.65
CA ARG A 542 27.18 3.46 1.36
C ARG A 542 27.35 1.99 0.93
N MET A 543 27.60 1.78 -0.37
CA MET A 543 27.69 0.46 -0.98
C MET A 543 29.15 -0.01 -1.00
N THR A 544 29.65 -0.52 0.15
CA THR A 544 31.00 -1.09 0.21
C THR A 544 31.11 -2.33 -0.69
N PRO A 545 32.31 -2.71 -1.17
CA PRO A 545 32.47 -3.90 -2.01
C PRO A 545 31.87 -5.17 -1.39
N LYS A 546 32.09 -5.40 -0.08
CA LYS A 546 31.52 -6.55 0.63
C LYS A 546 30.01 -6.52 0.61
N LEU A 547 29.39 -5.37 0.92
CA LEU A 547 27.94 -5.21 0.92
C LEU A 547 27.35 -5.41 -0.46
N LEU A 548 28.01 -4.87 -1.48
CA LEU A 548 27.62 -5.04 -2.89
C LEU A 548 27.66 -6.51 -3.32
N ASP A 549 28.67 -7.26 -2.90
CA ASP A 549 28.77 -8.69 -3.20
C ASP A 549 27.67 -9.47 -2.49
N THR A 550 27.39 -9.18 -1.21
CA THR A 550 26.31 -9.84 -0.45
C THR A 550 24.93 -9.59 -1.07
N LEU A 551 24.59 -8.32 -1.33
CA LEU A 551 23.29 -7.96 -1.93
C LEU A 551 23.18 -8.46 -3.38
N GLY A 552 24.28 -8.37 -4.16
CA GLY A 552 24.35 -8.91 -5.51
C GLY A 552 24.11 -10.42 -5.54
N GLN A 553 24.72 -11.18 -4.62
CA GLN A 553 24.48 -12.60 -4.52
C GLN A 553 23.02 -12.93 -4.20
N GLN A 554 22.37 -12.12 -3.34
CA GLN A 554 20.95 -12.30 -3.01
C GLN A 554 20.02 -12.02 -4.20
N LEU A 555 20.31 -11.01 -5.02
CA LEU A 555 19.56 -10.75 -6.25
C LEU A 555 19.53 -12.01 -7.15
N VAL A 556 20.71 -12.60 -7.37
CA VAL A 556 20.86 -13.80 -8.22
C VAL A 556 20.23 -15.03 -7.58
N ASN A 557 20.45 -15.25 -6.28
CA ASN A 557 19.92 -16.42 -5.58
C ASN A 557 18.39 -16.42 -5.57
N ARG A 558 17.76 -15.28 -5.24
CA ARG A 558 16.30 -15.18 -5.22
C ARG A 558 15.67 -15.28 -6.61
N LEU A 559 16.36 -14.78 -7.66
CA LEU A 559 15.93 -15.00 -9.03
C LEU A 559 15.95 -16.48 -9.37
N LYS A 560 17.08 -17.18 -9.16
CA LYS A 560 17.28 -18.60 -9.48
C LYS A 560 16.35 -19.53 -8.71
N ASN A 561 16.11 -19.21 -7.43
CA ASN A 561 15.26 -20.01 -6.56
C ASN A 561 13.78 -19.62 -6.67
N ASN A 562 13.43 -18.73 -7.56
CA ASN A 562 12.07 -18.22 -7.76
C ASN A 562 11.42 -17.71 -6.46
N THR A 563 12.20 -17.00 -5.64
CA THR A 563 11.80 -16.47 -4.32
C THR A 563 11.58 -14.96 -4.39
N ALA A 564 10.59 -14.44 -3.67
CA ALA A 564 10.28 -13.00 -3.60
C ALA A 564 11.48 -12.15 -3.15
N TYR A 565 11.64 -10.97 -3.70
CA TYR A 565 12.49 -9.90 -3.15
C TYR A 565 11.77 -9.21 -1.98
N SER A 566 11.64 -9.92 -0.88
CA SER A 566 10.79 -9.59 0.25
C SER A 566 11.46 -9.99 1.55
N ILE A 567 11.02 -9.38 2.66
CA ILE A 567 11.45 -9.79 4.01
C ILE A 567 11.02 -11.23 4.29
N VAL A 568 9.79 -11.58 3.95
CA VAL A 568 9.32 -12.98 4.00
C VAL A 568 9.62 -13.64 2.66
N PRO A 569 10.46 -14.69 2.61
CA PRO A 569 10.92 -15.32 1.37
C PRO A 569 9.87 -16.25 0.76
N ILE A 570 8.75 -15.68 0.31
CA ILE A 570 7.65 -16.43 -0.33
C ILE A 570 8.14 -17.06 -1.63
N GLN A 571 7.83 -18.34 -1.83
CA GLN A 571 8.09 -19.06 -3.05
C GLN A 571 7.06 -18.70 -4.12
N TYR A 572 7.51 -18.34 -5.29
CA TYR A 572 6.65 -18.16 -6.45
C TYR A 572 6.37 -19.51 -7.12
N GLY A 573 5.15 -19.69 -7.62
CA GLY A 573 4.80 -20.91 -8.32
C GLY A 573 5.80 -21.21 -9.44
N SER A 574 6.54 -22.30 -9.28
CA SER A 574 7.25 -22.93 -10.38
C SER A 574 6.28 -23.81 -11.14
N SER A 575 6.42 -23.83 -12.46
CA SER A 575 5.70 -24.74 -13.38
C SER A 575 5.78 -26.20 -12.95
#